data_752745f28b36d79ab0fc89ccc56a5277
#
_entry.id   752745f28b36d79ab0fc89ccc56a5277
#
_cell.length_a   1.000
_cell.length_b   1.000
_cell.length_c   1.000
_cell.angle_alpha   90.00
_cell.angle_beta   90.00
_cell.angle_gamma   90.00
#
_symmetry.space_group_name_H-M   'P 1'
#
loop_
_entity.id
_entity.type
_entity.pdbx_description
1 polymer ?
#
loop_
_entity_poly.entity_id
_entity_poly.type
_entity_poly.pdbx_seq_one_letter_code
_entity_poly.pdbx_strand_id
1 'polypeptide(L)'
;MTRRCGRAQRGQRVHASAPAGHWQTTTMLASIRLDGSTACMTIEGATDTEIFQTYVREVLCPTLRPGDLVVMDNLSPHKHNPTLRLIEQAGASVRFLPAYSPDLNPIEKMWSKVKQCLRSAEARTGEELQRAIAAALAIITARDAMNWFASCGYSFI
;
A
#
# COMPACT_ATOMS: atom_id res chain seq x y z
N MET A 1 -14.22 1.23 5.32
CA MET A 1 -13.82 2.61 5.74
C MET A 1 -14.99 3.56 5.55
N THR A 2 -15.22 4.50 6.47
CA THR A 2 -16.28 5.51 6.37
C THR A 2 -15.69 6.90 6.27
N ARG A 3 -16.42 7.81 5.61
CA ARG A 3 -16.05 9.23 5.62
C ARG A 3 -16.24 9.78 7.04
N ARG A 4 -15.26 10.54 7.53
CA ARG A 4 -15.35 11.20 8.86
C ARG A 4 -15.89 12.61 8.79
N CYS A 5 -15.88 13.24 7.62
CA CYS A 5 -16.30 14.62 7.39
C CYS A 5 -17.10 14.70 6.09
N GLY A 6 -18.10 15.57 6.07
CA GLY A 6 -18.89 15.95 4.90
C GLY A 6 -18.98 17.47 4.78
N ARG A 7 -19.45 17.95 3.63
CA ARG A 7 -19.71 19.38 3.40
C ARG A 7 -21.19 19.56 3.09
N ALA A 8 -21.83 20.56 3.71
CA ALA A 8 -23.18 21.00 3.44
C ALA A 8 -23.20 22.53 3.32
N GLN A 9 -24.34 23.07 2.89
CA GLN A 9 -24.56 24.51 2.92
C GLN A 9 -24.48 25.02 4.36
N ARG A 10 -24.08 26.31 4.50
CA ARG A 10 -23.96 26.95 5.81
C ARG A 10 -25.28 26.82 6.60
N GLY A 11 -25.18 26.34 7.82
CA GLY A 11 -26.33 26.10 8.70
C GLY A 11 -26.98 24.74 8.56
N GLN A 12 -26.59 23.89 7.60
CA GLN A 12 -27.09 22.52 7.46
C GLN A 12 -26.12 21.52 8.06
N ARG A 13 -26.66 20.46 8.70
CA ARG A 13 -25.91 19.36 9.29
C ARG A 13 -25.79 18.24 8.27
N VAL A 14 -24.59 17.70 8.08
CA VAL A 14 -24.38 16.50 7.27
C VAL A 14 -24.73 15.29 8.09
N HIS A 15 -25.64 14.46 7.59
CA HIS A 15 -25.98 13.17 8.16
C HIS A 15 -25.42 12.07 7.27
N ALA A 16 -24.74 11.09 7.85
CA ALA A 16 -24.29 9.88 7.16
C ALA A 16 -24.45 8.69 8.10
N SER A 17 -24.87 7.55 7.56
CA SER A 17 -24.92 6.29 8.29
C SER A 17 -23.55 5.61 8.23
N ALA A 18 -23.07 5.13 9.38
CA ALA A 18 -21.91 4.26 9.45
C ALA A 18 -22.37 2.84 9.83
N PRO A 19 -21.75 1.77 9.27
CA PRO A 19 -22.08 0.42 9.69
C PRO A 19 -21.74 0.26 11.18
N ALA A 20 -22.70 -0.27 11.94
CA ALA A 20 -22.49 -0.74 13.31
C ALA A 20 -22.33 -2.27 13.24
N GLY A 21 -21.32 -2.83 13.90
CA GLY A 21 -21.09 -4.28 13.92
C GLY A 21 -19.65 -4.66 14.24
N HIS A 22 -19.35 -5.96 14.15
CA HIS A 22 -17.99 -6.46 14.33
C HIS A 22 -17.07 -5.96 13.22
N TRP A 23 -15.98 -5.33 13.62
CA TRP A 23 -14.97 -4.83 12.70
C TRP A 23 -14.07 -5.99 12.25
N GLN A 24 -14.10 -6.30 10.96
CA GLN A 24 -13.08 -7.14 10.34
C GLN A 24 -11.94 -6.25 9.87
N THR A 25 -10.72 -6.63 10.24
CA THR A 25 -9.52 -5.93 9.78
C THR A 25 -9.06 -6.57 8.48
N THR A 26 -8.94 -5.78 7.42
CA THR A 26 -8.27 -6.18 6.19
C THR A 26 -6.92 -5.47 6.14
N THR A 27 -5.85 -6.25 6.08
CA THR A 27 -4.49 -5.75 5.90
C THR A 27 -4.12 -5.81 4.43
N MET A 28 -3.47 -4.76 3.93
CA MET A 28 -2.97 -4.66 2.56
C MET A 28 -1.45 -4.60 2.61
N LEU A 29 -0.78 -5.51 1.91
CA LEU A 29 0.65 -5.47 1.63
C LEU A 29 0.82 -5.11 0.16
N ALA A 30 1.66 -4.13 -0.15
CA ALA A 30 1.89 -3.74 -1.53
C ALA A 30 3.29 -3.18 -1.75
N SER A 31 3.68 -3.16 -3.01
CA SER A 31 4.81 -2.41 -3.54
C SER A 31 4.35 -1.47 -4.64
N ILE A 32 5.15 -0.45 -4.91
CA ILE A 32 4.97 0.46 -6.03
C ILE A 32 6.28 0.63 -6.77
N ARG A 33 6.20 0.60 -8.09
CA ARG A 33 7.32 0.91 -8.99
C ARG A 33 7.18 2.32 -9.56
N LEU A 34 8.27 2.82 -10.11
CA LEU A 34 8.32 4.15 -10.71
C LEU A 34 7.39 4.32 -11.90
N ASP A 35 7.10 3.24 -12.61
CA ASP A 35 6.16 3.22 -13.74
C ASP A 35 4.67 3.19 -13.31
N GLY A 36 4.40 3.22 -12.00
CA GLY A 36 3.07 3.18 -11.43
C GLY A 36 2.52 1.78 -11.22
N SER A 37 3.23 0.74 -11.66
CA SER A 37 2.80 -0.63 -11.40
C SER A 37 2.87 -0.96 -9.91
N THR A 38 1.89 -1.73 -9.45
CA THR A 38 1.74 -2.14 -8.05
C THR A 38 1.61 -3.65 -7.96
N ALA A 39 2.18 -4.25 -6.91
CA ALA A 39 1.96 -5.63 -6.54
C ALA A 39 1.32 -5.65 -5.15
N CYS A 40 0.08 -6.10 -5.04
CA CYS A 40 -0.71 -6.00 -3.81
C CYS A 40 -1.32 -7.35 -3.42
N MET A 41 -1.28 -7.65 -2.13
CA MET A 41 -1.96 -8.76 -1.48
C MET A 41 -2.84 -8.22 -0.35
N THR A 42 -4.03 -8.76 -0.22
CA THR A 42 -4.95 -8.47 0.88
C THR A 42 -5.16 -9.72 1.72
N ILE A 43 -5.19 -9.56 3.02
CA ILE A 43 -5.46 -10.62 3.99
C ILE A 43 -6.48 -10.16 5.01
N GLU A 44 -7.22 -11.09 5.59
CA GLU A 44 -8.04 -10.83 6.76
C GLU A 44 -7.18 -10.95 8.02
N GLY A 45 -7.31 -9.98 8.94
CA GLY A 45 -6.54 -9.94 10.17
C GLY A 45 -5.24 -9.14 10.06
N ALA A 46 -4.35 -9.33 11.05
CA ALA A 46 -3.05 -8.69 11.13
C ALA A 46 -2.00 -9.44 10.30
N THR A 47 -0.96 -8.74 9.90
CA THR A 47 0.20 -9.36 9.24
C THR A 47 1.26 -9.75 10.25
N ASP A 48 1.97 -10.81 9.94
CA ASP A 48 3.15 -11.30 10.64
C ASP A 48 4.32 -11.57 9.67
N THR A 49 5.39 -12.16 10.17
CA THR A 49 6.57 -12.47 9.36
C THR A 49 6.29 -13.50 8.26
N GLU A 50 5.46 -14.51 8.52
CA GLU A 50 5.16 -15.58 7.56
C GLU A 50 4.27 -15.05 6.43
N ILE A 51 3.28 -14.25 6.77
CA ILE A 51 2.42 -13.57 5.81
C ILE A 51 3.23 -12.62 4.93
N PHE A 52 4.13 -11.84 5.53
CA PHE A 52 5.01 -10.96 4.76
C PHE A 52 5.94 -11.76 3.84
N GLN A 53 6.52 -12.87 4.31
CA GLN A 53 7.33 -13.74 3.47
C GLN A 53 6.53 -14.33 2.31
N THR A 54 5.28 -14.73 2.55
CA THR A 54 4.38 -15.21 1.50
C THR A 54 4.11 -14.13 0.46
N TYR A 55 3.82 -12.90 0.90
CA TYR A 55 3.69 -11.75 0.01
C TYR A 55 4.94 -11.55 -0.86
N VAL A 56 6.12 -11.59 -0.24
CA VAL A 56 7.38 -11.41 -0.99
C VAL A 56 7.56 -12.52 -2.01
N ARG A 57 7.32 -13.78 -1.64
CA ARG A 57 7.52 -14.93 -2.52
C ARG A 57 6.53 -14.98 -3.68
N GLU A 58 5.22 -14.82 -3.38
CA GLU A 58 4.16 -15.09 -4.34
C GLU A 58 3.74 -13.84 -5.15
N VAL A 59 3.98 -12.65 -4.61
CA VAL A 59 3.43 -11.41 -5.18
C VAL A 59 4.54 -10.44 -5.59
N LEU A 60 5.52 -10.19 -4.73
CA LEU A 60 6.59 -9.24 -5.04
C LEU A 60 7.63 -9.81 -5.99
N CYS A 61 8.25 -10.96 -5.64
CA CYS A 61 9.35 -11.55 -6.43
C CYS A 61 9.01 -11.79 -7.90
N PRO A 62 7.78 -12.24 -8.28
CA PRO A 62 7.42 -12.38 -9.69
C PRO A 62 7.44 -11.08 -10.48
N THR A 63 7.38 -9.92 -9.83
CA THR A 63 7.43 -8.60 -10.47
C THR A 63 8.83 -7.99 -10.52
N LEU A 64 9.78 -8.56 -9.78
CA LEU A 64 11.14 -8.05 -9.72
C LEU A 64 11.93 -8.40 -10.99
N ARG A 65 12.84 -7.49 -11.33
CA ARG A 65 13.79 -7.63 -12.44
C ARG A 65 15.21 -7.64 -11.88
N PRO A 66 16.14 -8.35 -12.51
CA PRO A 66 17.55 -8.27 -12.13
C PRO A 66 18.04 -6.81 -12.11
N GLY A 67 18.67 -6.42 -11.01
CA GLY A 67 19.15 -5.05 -10.78
C GLY A 67 18.14 -4.12 -10.09
N ASP A 68 16.91 -4.56 -9.81
CA ASP A 68 15.99 -3.77 -9.02
C ASP A 68 16.51 -3.51 -7.60
N LEU A 69 16.19 -2.35 -7.07
CA LEU A 69 16.43 -1.99 -5.67
C LEU A 69 15.09 -1.91 -4.93
N VAL A 70 14.86 -2.85 -4.03
CA VAL A 70 13.69 -2.87 -3.15
C VAL A 70 13.98 -2.02 -1.91
N VAL A 71 13.22 -0.95 -1.74
CA VAL A 71 13.33 -0.07 -0.58
C VAL A 71 12.20 -0.37 0.39
N MET A 72 12.54 -0.61 1.65
CA MET A 72 11.58 -0.96 2.71
C MET A 72 11.84 -0.13 3.96
N ASP A 73 10.82 0.01 4.80
CA ASP A 73 10.99 0.53 6.14
C ASP A 73 11.69 -0.48 7.08
N ASN A 74 11.93 -0.08 8.29
CA ASN A 74 12.72 -0.81 9.28
C ASN A 74 11.89 -1.75 10.18
N LEU A 75 10.69 -2.19 9.77
CA LEU A 75 9.86 -3.11 10.54
C LEU A 75 10.54 -4.48 10.70
N SER A 76 10.30 -5.12 11.83
CA SER A 76 10.92 -6.43 12.15
C SER A 76 10.63 -7.51 11.11
N PRO A 77 9.40 -7.68 10.57
CA PRO A 77 9.13 -8.65 9.50
C PRO A 77 9.95 -8.41 8.23
N HIS A 78 10.29 -7.16 7.93
CA HIS A 78 11.08 -6.80 6.75
C HIS A 78 12.55 -7.22 6.85
N LYS A 79 13.07 -7.42 8.07
CA LYS A 79 14.46 -7.82 8.34
C LYS A 79 14.67 -9.33 8.44
N HIS A 80 13.64 -10.10 8.16
CA HIS A 80 13.71 -11.56 8.23
C HIS A 80 14.63 -12.12 7.13
N ASN A 81 15.77 -12.69 7.51
CA ASN A 81 16.81 -13.14 6.59
C ASN A 81 16.30 -14.07 5.47
N PRO A 82 15.45 -15.09 5.73
CA PRO A 82 14.88 -15.91 4.67
C PRO A 82 14.10 -15.11 3.64
N THR A 83 13.35 -14.07 4.06
CA THR A 83 12.60 -13.19 3.16
C THR A 83 13.54 -12.34 2.28
N LEU A 84 14.62 -11.80 2.86
CA LEU A 84 15.62 -11.04 2.13
C LEU A 84 16.30 -11.88 1.04
N ARG A 85 16.62 -13.14 1.35
CA ARG A 85 17.20 -14.08 0.38
C ARG A 85 16.30 -14.33 -0.82
N LEU A 86 14.98 -14.34 -0.66
CA LEU A 86 14.05 -14.48 -1.79
C LEU A 86 14.19 -13.33 -2.78
N ILE A 87 14.32 -12.09 -2.27
CA ILE A 87 14.51 -10.90 -3.09
C ILE A 87 15.87 -10.94 -3.81
N GLU A 88 16.92 -11.34 -3.09
CA GLU A 88 18.28 -11.49 -3.67
C GLU A 88 18.31 -12.57 -4.76
N GLN A 89 17.64 -13.72 -4.54
CA GLN A 89 17.50 -14.79 -5.53
C GLN A 89 16.74 -14.36 -6.79
N ALA A 90 15.83 -13.38 -6.66
CA ALA A 90 15.15 -12.77 -7.80
C ALA A 90 16.08 -11.77 -8.56
N GLY A 91 17.33 -11.59 -8.13
CA GLY A 91 18.30 -10.69 -8.76
C GLY A 91 18.17 -9.24 -8.33
N ALA A 92 17.39 -8.96 -7.30
CA ALA A 92 17.21 -7.62 -6.74
C ALA A 92 18.05 -7.43 -5.46
N SER A 93 18.26 -6.18 -5.07
CA SER A 93 18.91 -5.82 -3.81
C SER A 93 17.92 -5.12 -2.88
N VAL A 94 18.24 -5.11 -1.57
CA VAL A 94 17.37 -4.49 -0.55
C VAL A 94 18.09 -3.34 0.11
N ARG A 95 17.36 -2.25 0.35
CA ARG A 95 17.80 -1.13 1.17
C ARG A 95 16.71 -0.75 2.16
N PHE A 96 17.12 -0.55 3.41
CA PHE A 96 16.20 -0.09 4.46
C PHE A 96 16.26 1.43 4.58
N LEU A 97 15.08 2.03 4.75
CA LEU A 97 14.96 3.43 5.11
C LEU A 97 15.45 3.65 6.55
N PRO A 98 15.89 4.87 6.89
CA PRO A 98 16.11 5.23 8.29
C PRO A 98 14.87 4.95 9.14
N ALA A 99 15.06 4.67 10.42
CA ALA A 99 13.94 4.47 11.32
C ALA A 99 13.08 5.75 11.41
N TYR A 100 11.76 5.56 11.49
CA TYR A 100 10.79 6.67 11.62
C TYR A 100 10.82 7.70 10.49
N SER A 101 11.10 7.28 9.25
CA SER A 101 11.17 8.16 8.07
C SER A 101 10.09 7.83 7.02
N PRO A 102 8.79 7.95 7.32
CA PRO A 102 7.72 7.70 6.37
C PRO A 102 7.68 8.72 5.22
N ASP A 103 8.25 9.91 5.43
CA ASP A 103 8.43 10.97 4.45
C ASP A 103 9.36 10.56 3.30
N LEU A 104 10.29 9.64 3.55
CA LEU A 104 11.17 9.06 2.53
C LEU A 104 10.55 7.84 1.81
N ASN A 105 9.34 7.42 2.19
CA ASN A 105 8.69 6.24 1.62
C ASN A 105 7.55 6.63 0.66
N PRO A 106 7.73 6.50 -0.68
CA PRO A 106 6.71 6.87 -1.66
C PRO A 106 5.38 6.13 -1.49
N ILE A 107 5.42 4.90 -0.96
CA ILE A 107 4.22 4.07 -0.77
C ILE A 107 3.22 4.71 0.21
N GLU A 108 3.67 5.54 1.14
CA GLU A 108 2.79 6.25 2.07
C GLU A 108 1.85 7.22 1.34
N LYS A 109 2.35 7.85 0.27
CA LYS A 109 1.54 8.72 -0.59
C LYS A 109 0.55 7.93 -1.43
N MET A 110 0.97 6.76 -1.93
CA MET A 110 0.07 5.81 -2.57
C MET A 110 -1.06 5.38 -1.61
N TRP A 111 -0.73 5.00 -0.37
CA TRP A 111 -1.72 4.65 0.64
C TRP A 111 -2.69 5.79 0.94
N SER A 112 -2.23 7.02 0.94
CA SER A 112 -3.10 8.19 1.13
C SER A 112 -4.15 8.28 0.02
N LYS A 113 -3.76 8.12 -1.26
CA LYS A 113 -4.67 8.11 -2.42
C LYS A 113 -5.64 6.93 -2.35
N VAL A 114 -5.13 5.72 -2.11
CA VAL A 114 -5.95 4.50 -1.99
C VAL A 114 -6.98 4.65 -0.86
N LYS A 115 -6.57 5.07 0.33
CA LYS A 115 -7.48 5.30 1.47
C LYS A 115 -8.57 6.32 1.16
N GLN A 116 -8.25 7.36 0.39
CA GLN A 116 -9.25 8.34 -0.05
C GLN A 116 -10.30 7.70 -0.97
N CYS A 117 -9.87 6.90 -1.94
CA CYS A 117 -10.77 6.15 -2.83
C CYS A 117 -11.66 5.19 -2.06
N LEU A 118 -11.09 4.41 -1.13
CA LEU A 118 -11.85 3.46 -0.30
C LEU A 118 -12.91 4.14 0.58
N ARG A 119 -12.57 5.32 1.14
CA ARG A 119 -13.56 6.11 1.90
C ARG A 119 -14.69 6.62 1.00
N SER A 120 -14.39 6.96 -0.25
CA SER A 120 -15.39 7.41 -1.22
C SER A 120 -16.27 6.27 -1.74
N ALA A 121 -15.72 5.07 -1.84
CA ALA A 121 -16.45 3.87 -2.27
C ALA A 121 -17.47 3.38 -1.25
N GLU A 122 -17.28 3.70 0.05
CA GLU A 122 -18.19 3.34 1.15
C GLU A 122 -18.59 1.85 1.16
N ALA A 123 -17.69 0.95 0.75
CA ALA A 123 -17.90 -0.49 0.66
C ALA A 123 -18.49 -1.05 1.97
N ARG A 124 -19.54 -1.87 1.86
CA ARG A 124 -20.28 -2.45 2.98
C ARG A 124 -20.03 -3.94 3.15
N THR A 125 -19.57 -4.61 2.12
CA THR A 125 -19.25 -6.05 2.11
C THR A 125 -17.77 -6.27 1.81
N GLY A 126 -17.25 -7.46 2.14
CA GLY A 126 -15.88 -7.84 1.80
C GLY A 126 -15.62 -7.82 0.29
N GLU A 127 -16.59 -8.29 -0.52
CA GLU A 127 -16.47 -8.26 -1.98
C GLU A 127 -16.43 -6.84 -2.54
N GLU A 128 -17.28 -5.95 -2.02
CA GLU A 128 -17.25 -4.53 -2.41
C GLU A 128 -15.93 -3.88 -2.03
N LEU A 129 -15.38 -4.23 -0.85
CA LEU A 129 -14.07 -3.74 -0.42
C LEU A 129 -12.97 -4.21 -1.36
N GLN A 130 -12.95 -5.49 -1.74
CA GLN A 130 -11.95 -6.04 -2.68
C GLN A 130 -12.04 -5.37 -4.05
N ARG A 131 -13.25 -5.17 -4.57
CA ARG A 131 -13.48 -4.42 -5.83
C ARG A 131 -13.02 -2.97 -5.72
N ALA A 132 -13.30 -2.31 -4.60
CA ALA A 132 -12.85 -0.94 -4.35
C ALA A 132 -11.33 -0.83 -4.25
N ILE A 133 -10.65 -1.81 -3.63
CA ILE A 133 -9.19 -1.89 -3.56
C ILE A 133 -8.60 -2.03 -4.97
N ALA A 134 -9.11 -2.97 -5.77
CA ALA A 134 -8.64 -3.18 -7.13
C ALA A 134 -8.83 -1.90 -7.98
N ALA A 135 -9.98 -1.24 -7.89
CA ALA A 135 -10.25 0.02 -8.58
C ALA A 135 -9.32 1.15 -8.12
N ALA A 136 -9.05 1.24 -6.80
CA ALA A 136 -8.16 2.26 -6.26
C ALA A 136 -6.70 2.07 -6.67
N LEU A 137 -6.25 0.84 -6.86
CA LEU A 137 -4.90 0.54 -7.38
C LEU A 137 -4.82 0.82 -8.88
N ALA A 138 -5.88 0.49 -9.65
CA ALA A 138 -5.90 0.69 -11.09
C ALA A 138 -5.85 2.16 -11.54
N ILE A 139 -6.21 3.12 -10.67
CA ILE A 139 -6.12 4.55 -10.98
C ILE A 139 -4.75 5.18 -10.62
N ILE A 140 -3.80 4.38 -10.16
CA ILE A 140 -2.43 4.84 -9.92
C ILE A 140 -1.73 4.91 -11.27
N THR A 141 -1.19 6.08 -11.59
CA THR A 141 -0.51 6.34 -12.84
C THR A 141 1.00 6.41 -12.65
N ALA A 142 1.76 6.25 -13.74
CA ALA A 142 3.21 6.50 -13.73
C ALA A 142 3.54 7.92 -13.26
N ARG A 143 2.71 8.91 -13.63
CA ARG A 143 2.89 10.29 -13.19
C ARG A 143 2.71 10.46 -11.67
N ASP A 144 1.74 9.75 -11.08
CA ASP A 144 1.58 9.74 -9.61
C ASP A 144 2.85 9.17 -8.95
N ALA A 145 3.29 8.01 -9.40
CA ALA A 145 4.48 7.34 -8.87
C ALA A 145 5.71 8.25 -8.98
N MET A 146 6.00 8.77 -10.17
CA MET A 146 7.14 9.69 -10.39
C MET A 146 7.09 10.88 -9.42
N ASN A 147 5.93 11.52 -9.26
CA ASN A 147 5.77 12.65 -8.36
C ASN A 147 5.98 12.25 -6.88
N TRP A 148 5.51 11.06 -6.48
CA TRP A 148 5.69 10.57 -5.10
C TRP A 148 7.15 10.25 -4.82
N PHE A 149 7.83 9.54 -5.72
CA PHE A 149 9.25 9.27 -5.60
C PHE A 149 10.07 10.56 -5.54
N ALA A 150 9.85 11.50 -6.48
CA ALA A 150 10.53 12.78 -6.50
C ALA A 150 10.31 13.58 -5.20
N SER A 151 9.06 13.60 -4.66
CA SER A 151 8.74 14.29 -3.42
C SER A 151 9.33 13.65 -2.16
N CYS A 152 9.79 12.39 -2.25
CA CYS A 152 10.54 11.68 -1.22
C CYS A 152 12.07 11.80 -1.42
N GLY A 153 12.54 12.64 -2.36
CA GLY A 153 13.96 12.90 -2.59
C GLY A 153 14.65 11.92 -3.54
N TYR A 154 13.91 11.06 -4.23
CA TYR A 154 14.49 10.19 -5.25
C TYR A 154 14.68 10.97 -6.56
N SER A 155 15.88 10.97 -7.09
CA SER A 155 16.21 11.52 -8.41
C SER A 155 16.35 10.40 -9.42
N PHE A 156 15.87 10.64 -10.63
CA PHE A 156 15.97 9.70 -11.75
C PHE A 156 16.94 10.28 -12.77
N ILE A 157 17.97 9.54 -13.07
CA ILE A 157 18.95 9.85 -14.12
C ILE A 157 18.50 9.13 -15.39
#